data_b9cbd2c26347fa83c29c0ffe3c6fba6f
#
_entry.id   b9cbd2c26347fa83c29c0ffe3c6fba6f
#
_cell.length_a   1.000
_cell.length_b   1.000
_cell.length_c   1.000
_cell.angle_alpha   90.00
_cell.angle_beta   90.00
_cell.angle_gamma   90.00
#
_symmetry.space_group_name_H-M   'P 1'
#
loop_
_entity.id
_entity.type
_entity.pdbx_description
1 polymer ?
#
loop_
_entity_poly.entity_id
_entity_poly.type
_entity_poly.pdbx_seq_one_letter_code
_entity_poly.pdbx_strand_id
1 'polypeptide(L)'
;MTTDSVNVPPRNTRPPLAQAALGVGVVVQDGEGRILLGRHHGGTWELPGGKVDPTHESVAAAAARELREETGLGVPVDAVTVFAMVHDVVGGINRISMGALVSVEAADPQVTEPHLIAAWRWTDPEDLPGPLFDPSAQILAVWRPDLGIGHPPAHHLRIAPPRDPGPTENS
;
A
#
# COMPACT_ATOMS: atom_id res chain seq x y z
N MET A 1 -59.73 10.54 -10.16
CA MET A 1 -58.70 9.57 -9.89
C MET A 1 -57.44 10.33 -9.48
N THR A 2 -57.25 10.50 -8.19
CA THR A 2 -56.08 11.15 -7.60
C THR A 2 -54.96 10.10 -7.45
N THR A 3 -53.88 10.28 -8.21
CA THR A 3 -52.71 9.45 -8.05
C THR A 3 -51.97 9.91 -6.78
N ASP A 4 -52.06 9.12 -5.73
CA ASP A 4 -51.23 9.29 -4.55
C ASP A 4 -49.75 9.05 -4.92
N SER A 5 -49.06 10.18 -5.03
CA SER A 5 -47.58 10.15 -5.17
C SER A 5 -46.99 9.66 -3.84
N VAL A 6 -46.54 8.42 -3.81
CA VAL A 6 -45.78 7.86 -2.68
C VAL A 6 -44.49 8.68 -2.55
N ASN A 7 -44.47 9.56 -1.55
CA ASN A 7 -43.26 10.33 -1.19
C ASN A 7 -42.25 9.38 -0.54
N VAL A 8 -41.37 8.80 -1.37
CA VAL A 8 -40.24 8.01 -0.89
C VAL A 8 -39.17 8.97 -0.38
N PRO A 9 -38.86 8.96 0.93
CA PRO A 9 -37.82 9.84 1.46
C PRO A 9 -36.47 9.52 0.78
N PRO A 10 -35.66 10.54 0.47
CA PRO A 10 -34.37 10.32 -0.18
C PRO A 10 -33.48 9.41 0.70
N ARG A 11 -32.97 8.37 0.09
CA ARG A 11 -32.01 7.45 0.72
C ARG A 11 -30.73 8.19 1.07
N ASN A 12 -30.55 8.60 2.29
CA ASN A 12 -29.29 9.19 2.75
C ASN A 12 -29.17 10.71 2.53
N THR A 13 -29.69 11.47 3.47
CA THR A 13 -29.60 12.94 3.48
C THR A 13 -28.28 13.48 4.05
N ARG A 14 -27.37 12.61 4.50
CA ARG A 14 -26.05 13.00 4.99
C ARG A 14 -24.99 12.54 4.01
N PRO A 15 -24.20 13.45 3.42
CA PRO A 15 -23.03 13.04 2.64
C PRO A 15 -22.11 12.24 3.57
N PRO A 16 -21.43 11.19 3.06
CA PRO A 16 -20.42 10.49 3.84
C PRO A 16 -19.36 11.49 4.28
N LEU A 17 -19.04 11.51 5.57
CA LEU A 17 -17.91 12.29 6.06
C LEU A 17 -16.63 11.58 5.58
N ALA A 18 -15.98 12.19 4.60
CA ALA A 18 -14.69 11.72 4.10
C ALA A 18 -13.61 11.99 5.17
N GLN A 19 -13.45 11.06 6.13
CA GLN A 19 -12.42 11.13 7.15
C GLN A 19 -11.63 9.82 7.19
N ALA A 20 -10.89 9.58 6.11
CA ALA A 20 -9.89 8.53 6.09
C ALA A 20 -8.61 9.06 5.43
N ALA A 21 -7.47 8.80 6.04
CA ALA A 21 -6.19 8.96 5.39
C ALA A 21 -5.96 7.72 4.49
N LEU A 22 -5.72 7.93 3.21
CA LEU A 22 -5.41 6.87 2.26
C LEU A 22 -3.94 6.95 1.89
N GLY A 23 -3.21 5.86 2.10
CA GLY A 23 -1.80 5.74 1.75
C GLY A 23 -1.51 4.40 1.05
N VAL A 24 -0.30 4.29 0.50
CA VAL A 24 0.23 3.06 -0.09
C VAL A 24 1.64 2.81 0.42
N GLY A 25 1.93 1.56 0.80
CA GLY A 25 3.27 1.07 1.06
C GLY A 25 3.64 0.04 0.01
N VAL A 26 4.86 0.10 -0.50
CA VAL A 26 5.31 -0.72 -1.63
C VAL A 26 6.33 -1.74 -1.17
N VAL A 27 5.99 -3.02 -1.24
CA VAL A 27 6.96 -4.11 -1.13
C VAL A 27 7.72 -4.18 -2.45
N VAL A 28 8.92 -3.65 -2.47
CA VAL A 28 9.83 -3.73 -3.61
C VAL A 28 10.73 -4.93 -3.42
N GLN A 29 10.60 -5.93 -4.27
CA GLN A 29 11.36 -7.18 -4.18
C GLN A 29 12.40 -7.25 -5.30
N ASP A 30 13.63 -7.60 -4.96
CA ASP A 30 14.68 -7.85 -5.95
C ASP A 30 14.73 -9.30 -6.42
N GLY A 31 15.63 -9.58 -7.39
CA GLY A 31 15.82 -10.92 -7.95
C GLY A 31 16.34 -11.97 -6.95
N GLU A 32 16.84 -11.56 -5.79
CA GLU A 32 17.28 -12.43 -4.69
C GLU A 32 16.21 -12.64 -3.62
N GLY A 33 15.03 -12.02 -3.79
CA GLY A 33 13.92 -12.12 -2.84
C GLY A 33 14.02 -11.15 -1.67
N ARG A 34 15.04 -10.26 -1.63
CA ARG A 34 15.16 -9.22 -0.61
C ARG A 34 14.15 -8.11 -0.87
N ILE A 35 13.77 -7.40 0.19
CA ILE A 35 12.88 -6.25 0.10
C ILE A 35 13.60 -4.96 0.47
N LEU A 36 13.15 -3.86 -0.12
CA LEU A 36 13.68 -2.53 0.14
C LEU A 36 13.01 -1.90 1.37
N LEU A 37 13.83 -1.49 2.34
CA LEU A 37 13.37 -0.75 3.51
C LEU A 37 14.18 0.54 3.69
N GLY A 38 13.48 1.63 4.01
CA GLY A 38 14.06 2.92 4.38
C GLY A 38 14.20 3.07 5.88
N ARG A 39 15.32 3.61 6.33
CA ARG A 39 15.51 3.99 7.72
C ARG A 39 15.08 5.43 7.92
N HIS A 40 13.94 5.64 8.54
CA HIS A 40 13.46 6.97 8.88
C HIS A 40 14.28 7.58 10.04
N HIS A 41 14.52 8.91 10.02
CA HIS A 41 15.24 9.59 11.09
C HIS A 41 14.54 9.48 12.46
N GLY A 42 13.24 9.22 12.47
CA GLY A 42 12.47 8.92 13.68
C GLY A 42 12.78 7.56 14.33
N GLY A 43 13.66 6.76 13.72
CA GLY A 43 14.15 5.50 14.26
C GLY A 43 13.42 4.24 13.78
N THR A 44 12.39 4.37 12.94
CA THR A 44 11.67 3.24 12.33
C THR A 44 12.25 2.85 10.98
N TRP A 45 11.95 1.61 10.57
CA TRP A 45 12.15 1.13 9.23
C TRP A 45 10.82 1.04 8.51
N GLU A 46 10.76 1.45 7.26
CA GLU A 46 9.52 1.56 6.53
C GLU A 46 9.64 1.14 5.06
N LEU A 47 8.54 0.69 4.50
CA LEU A 47 8.40 0.49 3.07
C LEU A 47 8.42 1.85 2.36
N PRO A 48 8.95 1.95 1.14
CA PRO A 48 8.69 3.09 0.28
C PRO A 48 7.19 3.32 0.13
N GLY A 49 6.74 4.57 0.11
CA GLY A 49 5.33 4.84 -0.05
C GLY A 49 4.88 6.16 0.56
N GLY A 50 3.63 6.50 0.34
CA GLY A 50 3.09 7.76 0.80
C GLY A 50 1.59 7.87 0.61
N LYS A 51 1.10 9.10 0.44
CA LYS A 51 -0.32 9.38 0.28
C LYS A 51 -0.77 9.12 -1.15
N VAL A 52 -1.95 8.56 -1.30
CA VAL A 52 -2.64 8.49 -2.61
C VAL A 52 -3.32 9.84 -2.83
N ASP A 53 -3.04 10.51 -3.97
CA ASP A 53 -3.72 11.75 -4.34
C ASP A 53 -5.19 11.44 -4.66
N PRO A 54 -6.14 12.01 -3.90
CA PRO A 54 -7.55 11.67 -4.05
C PRO A 54 -8.16 12.16 -5.37
N THR A 55 -7.46 13.01 -6.12
CA THR A 55 -8.06 13.70 -7.26
C THR A 55 -7.88 12.96 -8.58
N HIS A 56 -6.75 12.27 -8.81
CA HIS A 56 -6.44 11.84 -10.19
C HIS A 56 -5.60 10.57 -10.31
N GLU A 57 -5.22 9.88 -9.25
CA GLU A 57 -4.36 8.71 -9.39
C GLU A 57 -4.98 7.43 -8.81
N SER A 58 -4.64 6.30 -9.43
CA SER A 58 -4.91 4.98 -8.84
C SER A 58 -3.88 4.64 -7.76
N VAL A 59 -4.20 3.67 -6.90
CA VAL A 59 -3.25 3.17 -5.89
C VAL A 59 -1.95 2.67 -6.54
N ALA A 60 -2.03 2.01 -7.69
CA ALA A 60 -0.85 1.54 -8.42
C ALA A 60 -0.02 2.71 -8.99
N ALA A 61 -0.68 3.78 -9.46
CA ALA A 61 0.02 4.98 -9.92
C ALA A 61 0.69 5.72 -8.76
N ALA A 62 0.01 5.83 -7.61
CA ALA A 62 0.61 6.39 -6.39
C ALA A 62 1.84 5.58 -5.96
N ALA A 63 1.76 4.25 -5.94
CA ALA A 63 2.88 3.38 -5.59
C ALA A 63 4.10 3.60 -6.51
N ALA A 64 3.88 3.66 -7.83
CA ALA A 64 4.95 3.90 -8.80
C ALA A 64 5.54 5.31 -8.68
N ARG A 65 4.72 6.33 -8.39
CA ARG A 65 5.15 7.70 -8.17
C ARG A 65 5.99 7.84 -6.90
N GLU A 66 5.46 7.37 -5.75
CA GLU A 66 6.14 7.44 -4.46
C GLU A 66 7.49 6.69 -4.51
N LEU A 67 7.51 5.49 -5.09
CA LEU A 67 8.74 4.73 -5.25
C LEU A 67 9.80 5.53 -6.02
N ARG A 68 9.41 6.18 -7.12
CA ARG A 68 10.34 7.01 -7.89
C ARG A 68 10.77 8.26 -7.13
N GLU A 69 9.85 8.92 -6.44
CA GLU A 69 10.11 10.15 -5.69
C GLU A 69 11.06 9.91 -4.53
N GLU A 70 10.90 8.83 -3.77
CA GLU A 70 11.69 8.53 -2.58
C GLU A 70 13.01 7.80 -2.87
N THR A 71 13.03 6.96 -3.90
CA THR A 71 14.15 6.04 -4.14
C THR A 71 14.85 6.22 -5.50
N GLY A 72 14.26 7.00 -6.40
CA GLY A 72 14.72 7.11 -7.79
C GLY A 72 14.38 5.90 -8.66
N LEU A 73 13.81 4.83 -8.10
CA LEU A 73 13.46 3.62 -8.85
C LEU A 73 12.18 3.83 -9.66
N GLY A 74 12.27 3.79 -10.97
CA GLY A 74 11.14 3.89 -11.88
C GLY A 74 10.59 2.52 -12.26
N VAL A 75 9.28 2.33 -12.05
CA VAL A 75 8.56 1.12 -12.49
C VAL A 75 7.31 1.53 -13.28
N PRO A 76 6.90 0.75 -14.30
CA PRO A 76 5.65 1.00 -14.97
C PRO A 76 4.46 0.67 -14.05
N VAL A 77 3.36 1.41 -14.18
CA VAL A 77 2.17 1.27 -13.31
C VAL A 77 1.54 -0.12 -13.42
N ASP A 78 1.57 -0.73 -14.58
CA ASP A 78 1.06 -2.07 -14.85
C ASP A 78 1.91 -3.20 -14.25
N ALA A 79 3.15 -2.91 -13.85
CA ALA A 79 3.97 -3.85 -13.08
C ALA A 79 3.64 -3.84 -11.57
N VAL A 80 2.84 -2.89 -11.11
CA VAL A 80 2.47 -2.79 -9.69
C VAL A 80 1.22 -3.62 -9.40
N THR A 81 1.34 -4.58 -8.49
CA THR A 81 0.22 -5.38 -8.01
C THR A 81 -0.24 -4.90 -6.65
N VAL A 82 -1.47 -4.39 -6.55
CA VAL A 82 -2.09 -4.07 -5.27
C VAL A 82 -2.65 -5.35 -4.66
N PHE A 83 -2.12 -5.77 -3.51
CA PHE A 83 -2.44 -7.08 -2.93
C PHE A 83 -3.14 -7.02 -1.57
N ALA A 84 -3.15 -5.88 -0.90
CA ALA A 84 -3.71 -5.74 0.43
C ALA A 84 -4.39 -4.39 0.64
N MET A 85 -5.41 -4.40 1.49
CA MET A 85 -5.95 -3.23 2.16
C MET A 85 -5.90 -3.46 3.66
N VAL A 86 -5.33 -2.54 4.39
CA VAL A 86 -5.26 -2.55 5.85
C VAL A 86 -5.98 -1.32 6.38
N HIS A 87 -6.87 -1.54 7.36
CA HIS A 87 -7.60 -0.48 8.04
C HIS A 87 -7.30 -0.49 9.52
N ASP A 88 -6.86 0.63 10.03
CA ASP A 88 -6.74 0.89 11.47
C ASP A 88 -7.21 2.31 11.85
N VAL A 89 -7.11 2.63 13.13
CA VAL A 89 -7.49 3.95 13.64
C VAL A 89 -6.31 4.52 14.43
N VAL A 90 -5.79 5.67 13.99
CA VAL A 90 -4.69 6.35 14.64
C VAL A 90 -5.10 7.78 15.00
N GLY A 91 -5.03 8.12 16.30
CA GLY A 91 -5.43 9.44 16.76
C GLY A 91 -6.89 9.80 16.47
N GLY A 92 -7.79 8.80 16.40
CA GLY A 92 -9.21 9.00 16.07
C GLY A 92 -9.49 9.17 14.58
N ILE A 93 -8.49 9.03 13.71
CA ILE A 93 -8.62 9.12 12.25
C ILE A 93 -8.55 7.71 11.66
N ASN A 94 -9.52 7.36 10.82
CA ASN A 94 -9.42 6.14 10.01
C ASN A 94 -8.23 6.25 9.07
N ARG A 95 -7.37 5.23 9.06
CA ARG A 95 -6.26 5.09 8.13
C ARG A 95 -6.47 3.86 7.28
N ILE A 96 -6.38 4.02 5.97
CA ILE A 96 -6.41 2.93 4.99
C ILE A 96 -5.03 2.90 4.34
N SER A 97 -4.30 1.82 4.58
CA SER A 97 -2.99 1.57 3.99
C SER A 97 -3.12 0.47 2.95
N MET A 98 -2.84 0.81 1.69
CA MET A 98 -2.83 -0.15 0.60
C MET A 98 -1.45 -0.79 0.50
N GLY A 99 -1.40 -2.11 0.39
CA GLY A 99 -0.16 -2.85 0.12
C GLY A 99 0.01 -3.07 -1.38
N ALA A 100 1.11 -2.61 -1.93
CA ALA A 100 1.51 -2.85 -3.32
C ALA A 100 2.79 -3.69 -3.36
N LEU A 101 2.92 -4.51 -4.41
CA LEU A 101 4.09 -5.34 -4.69
C LEU A 101 4.62 -5.01 -6.07
N VAL A 102 5.94 -4.89 -6.17
CA VAL A 102 6.65 -4.75 -7.44
C VAL A 102 7.96 -5.53 -7.37
N SER A 103 8.33 -6.17 -8.49
CA SER A 103 9.62 -6.82 -8.63
C SER A 103 10.54 -5.93 -9.47
N VAL A 104 11.78 -5.77 -9.03
CA VAL A 104 12.82 -5.03 -9.74
C VAL A 104 14.04 -5.93 -9.91
N GLU A 105 14.81 -5.73 -10.98
CA GLU A 105 16.15 -6.31 -11.08
C GLU A 105 17.12 -5.53 -10.18
N ALA A 106 18.37 -5.96 -10.13
CA ALA A 106 19.38 -5.30 -9.31
C ALA A 106 19.37 -3.77 -9.52
N ALA A 107 18.96 -3.05 -8.50
CA ALA A 107 18.77 -1.61 -8.53
C ALA A 107 19.47 -0.96 -7.34
N ASP A 108 20.03 0.23 -7.55
CA ASP A 108 20.68 1.03 -6.52
C ASP A 108 19.76 2.21 -6.13
N PRO A 109 18.97 2.06 -5.03
CA PRO A 109 18.06 3.10 -4.58
C PRO A 109 18.84 4.33 -4.09
N GLN A 110 18.36 5.49 -4.45
CA GLN A 110 18.94 6.78 -4.03
C GLN A 110 18.12 7.37 -2.89
N VAL A 111 18.75 8.02 -1.93
CA VAL A 111 18.06 8.82 -0.92
C VAL A 111 17.72 10.17 -1.51
N THR A 112 16.50 10.34 -1.98
CA THR A 112 16.02 11.58 -2.62
C THR A 112 15.40 12.55 -1.60
N GLU A 113 14.96 12.02 -0.46
CA GLU A 113 14.41 12.79 0.66
C GLU A 113 15.26 12.65 1.94
N PRO A 114 16.50 13.20 1.94
CA PRO A 114 17.45 13.00 3.04
C PRO A 114 17.03 13.65 4.37
N HIS A 115 15.98 14.46 4.38
CA HIS A 115 15.39 15.01 5.60
C HIS A 115 14.44 14.03 6.31
N LEU A 116 13.95 13.00 5.63
CA LEU A 116 13.09 11.95 6.16
C LEU A 116 13.84 10.63 6.30
N ILE A 117 14.50 10.19 5.24
CA ILE A 117 15.14 8.89 5.12
C ILE A 117 16.67 9.03 5.21
N ALA A 118 17.27 8.30 6.13
CA ALA A 118 18.72 8.28 6.32
C ALA A 118 19.42 7.33 5.32
N ALA A 119 18.79 6.22 4.97
CA ALA A 119 19.35 5.21 4.05
C ALA A 119 18.26 4.26 3.58
N TRP A 120 18.42 3.74 2.37
CA TRP A 120 17.70 2.57 1.86
C TRP A 120 18.56 1.32 2.02
N ARG A 121 17.93 0.19 2.32
CA ARG A 121 18.61 -1.10 2.49
C ARG A 121 17.80 -2.25 1.93
N TRP A 122 18.44 -3.06 1.10
CA TRP A 122 17.92 -4.38 0.72
C TRP A 122 18.04 -5.32 1.92
N THR A 123 16.94 -5.93 2.29
CA THR A 123 16.80 -6.70 3.55
C THR A 123 16.15 -8.04 3.26
N ASP A 124 16.70 -9.10 3.84
CA ASP A 124 16.05 -10.40 3.84
C ASP A 124 14.73 -10.31 4.63
N PRO A 125 13.59 -10.74 4.06
CA PRO A 125 12.32 -10.75 4.77
C PRO A 125 12.33 -11.59 6.07
N GLU A 126 13.24 -12.55 6.19
CA GLU A 126 13.39 -13.37 7.39
C GLU A 126 14.27 -12.70 8.47
N ASP A 127 14.97 -11.61 8.13
CA ASP A 127 15.82 -10.84 9.05
C ASP A 127 15.48 -9.34 9.01
N LEU A 128 14.21 -9.03 9.28
CA LEU A 128 13.73 -7.64 9.25
C LEU A 128 14.30 -6.83 10.41
N PRO A 129 14.79 -5.61 10.15
CA PRO A 129 15.24 -4.72 11.21
C PRO A 129 14.03 -4.15 11.97
N GLY A 130 14.24 -3.76 13.20
CA GLY A 130 13.19 -3.12 14.01
C GLY A 130 13.63 -1.79 14.61
N PRO A 131 12.68 -1.02 15.11
CA PRO A 131 11.24 -1.17 14.94
C PRO A 131 10.77 -0.84 13.52
N LEU A 132 9.72 -1.54 13.06
CA LEU A 132 9.04 -1.20 11.81
C LEU A 132 8.00 -0.09 12.04
N PHE A 133 7.79 0.76 11.04
CA PHE A 133 6.65 1.67 10.99
C PHE A 133 5.35 0.87 10.90
N ASP A 134 4.35 1.22 11.74
CA ASP A 134 3.13 0.41 11.88
C ASP A 134 2.46 0.00 10.57
N PRO A 135 2.19 0.91 9.60
CA PRO A 135 1.61 0.52 8.32
C PRO A 135 2.49 -0.44 7.53
N SER A 136 3.81 -0.27 7.60
CA SER A 136 4.75 -1.17 6.91
C SER A 136 4.72 -2.57 7.53
N ALA A 137 4.72 -2.67 8.85
CA ALA A 137 4.60 -3.95 9.57
C ALA A 137 3.27 -4.66 9.23
N GLN A 138 2.17 -3.90 9.22
CA GLN A 138 0.84 -4.42 8.89
C GLN A 138 0.76 -4.93 7.45
N ILE A 139 1.31 -4.21 6.47
CA ILE A 139 1.36 -4.61 5.06
C ILE A 139 2.23 -5.86 4.90
N LEU A 140 3.41 -5.88 5.51
CA LEU A 140 4.34 -7.01 5.47
C LEU A 140 3.74 -8.27 6.10
N ALA A 141 2.97 -8.15 7.19
CA ALA A 141 2.26 -9.26 7.82
C ALA A 141 1.18 -9.86 6.90
N VAL A 142 0.53 -9.06 6.05
CA VAL A 142 -0.41 -9.56 5.03
C VAL A 142 0.34 -10.20 3.86
N TRP A 143 1.49 -9.65 3.47
CA TRP A 143 2.31 -10.17 2.39
C TRP A 143 2.91 -11.54 2.73
N ARG A 144 3.54 -11.65 3.91
CA ARG A 144 4.20 -12.87 4.42
C ARG A 144 3.67 -13.22 5.82
N PRO A 145 2.46 -13.79 5.92
CA PRO A 145 1.86 -14.13 7.22
C PRO A 145 2.65 -15.22 7.97
N ASP A 146 3.44 -15.99 7.25
CA ASP A 146 4.32 -17.04 7.81
C ASP A 146 5.46 -16.48 8.66
N LEU A 147 5.86 -15.22 8.47
CA LEU A 147 6.95 -14.59 9.23
C LEU A 147 6.54 -14.11 10.62
N GLY A 148 5.25 -14.09 10.94
CA GLY A 148 4.76 -13.68 12.26
C GLY A 148 5.16 -12.27 12.67
N ILE A 149 5.18 -11.34 11.72
CA ILE A 149 5.59 -9.94 11.94
C ILE A 149 4.64 -9.28 12.94
N GLY A 150 5.19 -8.80 14.06
CA GLY A 150 4.44 -8.09 15.08
C GLY A 150 3.99 -6.71 14.60
N HIS A 151 2.71 -6.40 14.80
CA HIS A 151 2.13 -5.08 14.44
C HIS A 151 0.95 -4.73 15.35
N PRO A 152 0.58 -3.43 15.46
CA PRO A 152 -0.65 -3.03 16.14
C PRO A 152 -1.90 -3.64 15.50
N PRO A 153 -3.01 -3.80 16.26
CA PRO A 153 -4.26 -4.32 15.74
C PRO A 153 -4.74 -3.56 14.51
N ALA A 154 -5.13 -4.28 13.47
CA ALA A 154 -5.70 -3.74 12.24
C ALA A 154 -6.65 -4.75 11.60
N HIS A 155 -7.58 -4.25 10.79
CA HIS A 155 -8.38 -5.08 9.91
C HIS A 155 -7.71 -5.13 8.54
N HIS A 156 -7.63 -6.31 7.93
CA HIS A 156 -7.00 -6.44 6.62
C HIS A 156 -7.85 -7.26 5.66
N LEU A 157 -7.74 -6.91 4.40
CA LEU A 157 -8.30 -7.64 3.27
C LEU A 157 -7.18 -7.94 2.28
N ARG A 158 -6.99 -9.22 1.96
CA ARG A 158 -6.12 -9.61 0.84
C ARG A 158 -6.88 -9.45 -0.46
N ILE A 159 -6.30 -8.70 -1.39
CA ILE A 159 -6.83 -8.49 -2.73
C ILE A 159 -6.22 -9.57 -3.62
N ALA A 160 -7.05 -10.47 -4.16
CA ALA A 160 -6.59 -11.45 -5.12
C ALA A 160 -6.30 -10.74 -6.45
N PRO A 161 -5.20 -11.06 -7.16
CA PRO A 161 -5.04 -10.61 -8.53
C PRO A 161 -6.22 -11.09 -9.39
N PRO A 162 -6.62 -10.36 -10.44
CA PRO A 162 -7.63 -10.83 -11.38
C PRO A 162 -7.22 -12.23 -11.85
N ARG A 163 -8.17 -13.17 -11.89
CA ARG A 163 -7.91 -14.50 -12.46
C ARG A 163 -7.57 -14.29 -13.91
N ASP A 164 -6.42 -14.82 -14.30
CA ASP A 164 -6.05 -14.90 -15.71
C ASP A 164 -7.22 -15.57 -16.46
N PRO A 165 -7.84 -14.94 -17.47
CA PRO A 165 -8.81 -15.63 -18.28
C PRO A 165 -8.05 -16.76 -18.97
N GLY A 166 -8.23 -17.99 -18.47
CA GLY A 166 -7.62 -19.17 -19.05
C GLY A 166 -7.75 -19.19 -20.58
N PRO A 167 -6.93 -19.94 -21.29
CA PRO A 167 -6.96 -19.96 -22.74
C PRO A 167 -8.40 -20.16 -23.23
N THR A 168 -8.88 -19.21 -24.02
CA THR A 168 -10.17 -19.35 -24.70
C THR A 168 -10.09 -20.60 -25.56
N GLU A 169 -10.76 -21.67 -25.14
CA GLU A 169 -10.99 -22.83 -26.02
C GLU A 169 -11.78 -22.32 -27.24
N ASN A 170 -11.05 -22.05 -28.32
CA ASN A 170 -11.65 -21.88 -29.64
C ASN A 170 -12.14 -23.24 -30.10
N SER A 171 -13.45 -23.42 -30.04
CA SER A 171 -14.18 -24.53 -30.74
C SER A 171 -14.34 -24.21 -32.19
#